data_628e1c56f07a1963c4a15ece9ea855c1
#
_entry.id   628e1c56f07a1963c4a15ece9ea855c1
#
_cell.length_a   1.000
_cell.length_b   1.000
_cell.length_c   1.000
_cell.angle_alpha   90.00
_cell.angle_beta   90.00
_cell.angle_gamma   90.00
#
_symmetry.space_group_name_H-M   'P 1'
#
loop_
_entity.id
_entity.type
_entity.pdbx_description
1 polymer ?
#
loop_
_entity_poly.entity_id
_entity_poly.type
_entity_poly.pdbx_seq_one_letter_code
_entity_poly.pdbx_strand_id
1 'polypeptide(L)' 'MDRNTLEFVTYCIGMLSLHHHLPQQEVYSRLKKSGILYGYIVPSYDVLHTFSSNYLMEELTDYMKEKGVLD' A
#
# COMPACT_ATOMS: atom_id res chain seq x y z
N MET A 1 10.59 -10.57 -5.25
CA MET A 1 9.40 -10.59 -4.37
C MET A 1 8.81 -11.98 -4.42
N ASP A 2 8.59 -12.61 -3.27
CA ASP A 2 7.98 -13.93 -3.28
C ASP A 2 6.47 -13.84 -3.55
N ARG A 3 5.83 -15.01 -3.71
CA ARG A 3 4.42 -15.05 -4.08
C ARG A 3 3.52 -14.43 -3.02
N ASN A 4 3.78 -14.72 -1.76
CA ASN A 4 2.96 -14.20 -0.66
C ASN A 4 3.04 -12.69 -0.59
N THR A 5 4.24 -12.14 -0.73
CA THR A 5 4.43 -10.69 -0.73
C THR A 5 3.76 -10.05 -1.94
N LEU A 6 3.86 -10.69 -3.10
CA LEU A 6 3.21 -10.18 -4.32
C LEU A 6 1.68 -10.15 -4.16
N GLU A 7 1.10 -11.21 -3.63
CA GLU A 7 -0.33 -11.27 -3.38
C GLU A 7 -0.76 -10.18 -2.39
N PHE A 8 0.04 -9.95 -1.35
CA PHE A 8 -0.24 -8.91 -0.38
C PHE A 8 -0.17 -7.51 -1.00
N VAL A 9 0.85 -7.24 -1.82
CA VAL A 9 0.99 -5.96 -2.52
C VAL A 9 -0.22 -5.72 -3.42
N THR A 10 -0.63 -6.74 -4.16
CA THR A 10 -1.81 -6.67 -5.04
C THR A 10 -3.06 -6.35 -4.22
N TYR A 11 -3.21 -6.99 -3.07
CA TYR A 11 -4.32 -6.72 -2.16
C TYR A 11 -4.31 -5.26 -1.67
N CYS A 12 -3.14 -4.76 -1.26
CA CYS A 12 -3.02 -3.38 -0.79
C CYS A 12 -3.39 -2.38 -1.88
N ILE A 13 -2.92 -2.61 -3.10
CA ILE A 13 -3.23 -1.73 -4.24
C ILE A 13 -4.74 -1.73 -4.51
N GLY A 14 -5.36 -2.91 -4.52
CA GLY A 14 -6.79 -3.03 -4.76
C GLY A 14 -7.60 -2.31 -3.69
N MET A 15 -7.24 -2.50 -2.43
CA MET A 15 -7.95 -1.86 -1.32
C MET A 15 -7.76 -0.34 -1.31
N LEU A 16 -6.56 0.14 -1.57
CA LEU A 16 -6.30 1.58 -1.65
C LEU A 16 -7.04 2.21 -2.81
N SER A 17 -7.12 1.50 -3.94
CA SER A 17 -7.86 1.94 -5.12
C SER A 17 -9.34 2.16 -4.76
N LEU A 18 -9.96 1.20 -4.11
CA LEU A 18 -11.36 1.29 -3.69
C LEU A 18 -11.56 2.39 -2.65
N HIS A 19 -10.67 2.44 -1.67
CA HIS A 19 -10.80 3.36 -0.54
C HIS A 19 -10.65 4.82 -0.97
N HIS A 20 -9.76 5.10 -1.90
CA HIS A 20 -9.45 6.46 -2.33
C HIS A 20 -10.05 6.84 -3.68
N HIS A 21 -10.82 5.94 -4.30
CA HIS A 21 -11.43 6.19 -5.61
C HIS A 21 -10.40 6.54 -6.68
N LEU A 22 -9.28 5.82 -6.68
CA LEU A 22 -8.20 5.99 -7.66
C LEU A 22 -8.06 4.72 -8.48
N PRO A 23 -7.71 4.82 -9.77
CA PRO A 23 -7.38 3.61 -10.55
C PRO A 23 -6.20 2.87 -9.93
N GLN A 24 -6.18 1.55 -10.06
CA GLN A 24 -5.09 0.73 -9.50
C GLN A 24 -3.73 1.14 -10.04
N GLN A 25 -3.66 1.49 -11.32
CA GLN A 25 -2.41 1.95 -11.94
C GLN A 25 -1.90 3.23 -11.28
N GLU A 26 -2.79 4.13 -10.91
CA GLU A 26 -2.43 5.36 -10.22
C GLU A 26 -1.89 5.08 -8.83
N VAL A 27 -2.55 4.19 -8.09
CA VAL A 27 -2.09 3.79 -6.76
C VAL A 27 -0.69 3.17 -6.84
N TYR A 28 -0.51 2.22 -7.76
CA TYR A 28 0.78 1.58 -7.98
C TYR A 28 1.86 2.61 -8.28
N SER A 29 1.57 3.53 -9.20
CA SER A 29 2.52 4.56 -9.60
C SER A 29 2.93 5.43 -8.42
N ARG A 30 1.97 5.87 -7.62
CA ARG A 30 2.25 6.70 -6.44
C ARG A 30 3.09 5.97 -5.41
N LEU A 31 2.76 4.71 -5.13
CA LEU A 31 3.51 3.89 -4.18
C LEU A 31 4.94 3.64 -4.64
N LYS A 32 5.12 3.38 -5.93
CA LYS A 32 6.43 3.11 -6.50
C LYS A 32 7.30 4.36 -6.51
N LYS A 33 6.78 5.46 -7.02
CA LYS A 33 7.54 6.72 -7.16
C LYS A 33 7.93 7.31 -5.81
N SER A 34 7.08 7.15 -4.81
CA SER A 34 7.35 7.69 -3.46
C SER A 34 8.34 6.83 -2.68
N GLY A 35 8.63 5.61 -3.14
CA GLY A 35 9.45 4.67 -2.41
C GLY A 35 8.70 3.85 -1.38
N ILE A 36 7.40 4.09 -1.20
CA ILE A 36 6.60 3.38 -0.20
C ILE A 36 6.50 1.88 -0.53
N LEU A 37 6.35 1.55 -1.82
CA LEU A 37 6.17 0.15 -2.22
C LEU A 37 7.38 -0.70 -1.82
N TYR A 38 8.57 -0.33 -2.28
CA TYR A 38 9.77 -1.14 -2.05
C TYR A 38 10.52 -0.78 -0.77
N GLY A 39 10.24 0.37 -0.19
CA GLY A 39 10.90 0.82 1.03
C GLY A 39 10.10 0.55 2.30
N TYR A 40 8.79 0.31 2.17
CA TYR A 40 7.94 0.10 3.33
C TYR A 40 7.07 -1.15 3.21
N ILE A 41 6.22 -1.24 2.17
CA ILE A 41 5.24 -2.33 2.08
C ILE A 41 5.93 -3.68 1.92
N VAL A 42 6.84 -3.81 0.97
CA VAL A 42 7.52 -5.07 0.68
C VAL A 42 8.38 -5.53 1.86
N PRO A 43 9.29 -4.70 2.40
CA PRO A 43 10.13 -5.16 3.51
C PRO A 43 9.36 -5.36 4.83
N SER A 44 8.19 -4.74 4.98
CA SER A 44 7.39 -4.85 6.20
C SER A 44 6.25 -5.86 6.09
N TYR A 45 6.27 -6.72 5.08
CA TYR A 45 5.22 -7.70 4.85
C TYR A 45 4.89 -8.51 6.11
N ASP A 46 5.92 -8.98 6.82
CA ASP A 46 5.74 -9.84 8.01
C ASP A 46 4.87 -9.18 9.07
N VAL A 47 4.97 -7.86 9.20
CA VAL A 47 4.18 -7.10 10.18
C VAL A 47 2.84 -6.70 9.58
N LEU A 48 2.87 -6.09 8.39
CA LEU A 48 1.68 -5.48 7.80
C LEU A 48 0.60 -6.50 7.47
N HIS A 49 0.97 -7.71 7.05
CA HIS A 49 -0.03 -8.71 6.66
C HIS A 49 -0.82 -9.26 7.86
N THR A 50 -0.39 -8.97 9.09
CA THR A 50 -1.11 -9.38 10.30
C THR A 50 -2.19 -8.37 10.71
N PHE A 51 -2.22 -7.20 10.09
CA PHE A 51 -3.19 -6.17 10.44
C PHE A 51 -4.57 -6.50 9.86
N SER A 52 -5.63 -6.05 10.54
CA SER A 52 -6.97 -6.07 9.94
C SER A 52 -6.98 -5.15 8.71
N SER A 53 -7.94 -5.37 7.80
CA SER A 53 -8.01 -4.54 6.60
C SER A 53 -8.24 -3.07 6.92
N ASN A 54 -9.07 -2.76 7.91
CA ASN A 54 -9.32 -1.37 8.32
C ASN A 54 -8.07 -0.71 8.87
N TYR A 55 -7.35 -1.40 9.75
CA TYR A 55 -6.13 -0.87 10.33
C TYR A 55 -5.05 -0.71 9.27
N LEU A 56 -4.92 -1.68 8.38
CA LEU A 56 -3.95 -1.62 7.28
C LEU A 56 -4.22 -0.41 6.38
N MET A 57 -5.48 -0.18 6.00
CA MET A 57 -5.84 0.96 5.15
C MET A 57 -5.54 2.29 5.84
N GLU A 58 -5.83 2.39 7.12
CA GLU A 58 -5.54 3.58 7.90
C GLU A 58 -4.04 3.85 7.97
N GLU A 59 -3.27 2.81 8.26
CA GLU A 59 -1.81 2.89 8.35
C GLU A 59 -1.19 3.32 7.01
N LEU A 60 -1.58 2.67 5.91
CA LEU A 60 -1.06 3.00 4.59
C LEU A 60 -1.48 4.40 4.14
N THR A 61 -2.72 4.78 4.41
CA THR A 61 -3.22 6.10 4.06
C THR A 61 -2.44 7.19 4.79
N ASP A 62 -2.22 7.01 6.09
CA ASP A 62 -1.46 7.98 6.89
C ASP A 62 -0.03 8.10 6.38
N TYR A 63 0.60 6.97 6.05
CA TYR A 63 1.96 6.98 5.52
C TYR A 63 2.02 7.70 4.17
N MET A 64 1.05 7.44 3.29
CA MET A 64 0.97 8.11 1.98
C MET A 64 0.77 9.62 2.13
N LYS A 65 -0.07 10.05 3.07
CA LYS A 65 -0.26 11.48 3.35
C LYS A 65 1.02 12.10 3.87
N GLU A 66 1.71 11.42 4.76
CA GLU A 66 2.97 11.87 5.33
C GLU A 66 4.03 12.07 4.26
N LYS A 67 4.04 11.21 3.24
CA LYS A 67 4.96 11.29 2.11
C LYS A 67 4.50 12.25 1.01
N GLY A 68 3.33 12.86 1.17
CA GLY A 68 2.82 13.82 0.20
C GLY A 68 2.25 13.21 -1.07
N VAL A 69 1.89 11.92 -1.06
CA VAL A 69 1.33 11.25 -2.23
C VAL A 69 -0.19 11.10 -2.17
N LEU A 70 -0.80 11.53 -1.08
CA LEU A 70 -2.25 11.71 -0.93
C LEU A 70 -2.50 13.06 -0.26
N ASP A 71 -3.62 13.67 -0.61
CA ASP A 71 -4.04 14.95 -0.03
C ASP A 71 -4.58 14.78 1.39
#